data_6533d572e50b423fbdc9824d87090f91
#
_entry.id   6533d572e50b423fbdc9824d87090f91
#
_cell.length_a   1.000
_cell.length_b   1.000
_cell.length_c   1.000
_cell.angle_alpha   90.00
_cell.angle_beta   90.00
_cell.angle_gamma   90.00
#
_symmetry.space_group_name_H-M   'P 1'
#
loop_
_entity.id
_entity.type
_entity.pdbx_description
1 polymer ?
#
loop_
_entity_poly.entity_id
_entity_poly.type
_entity_poly.pdbx_seq_one_letter_code
_entity_poly.pdbx_strand_id
1 'polypeptide(L)'
;MICRLCPRDCGAERTAAGGSGFCAMPVGIRVARAALHHWEEPPISGTNGSGAVFFAGCTLRCCYCQNHAISAEGFGRDVTPQRLRAIFEELIAQGAHNIDLITATHFLPWILPALEPKLPVPLVYNCGGYERVETLRRLEGLADIWLP
;
A
#
# COMPACT_ATOMS: atom_id res chain seq x y z
N MET A 1 -4.37 18.98 -2.32
CA MET A 1 -4.58 18.54 -0.92
C MET A 1 -3.29 18.73 -0.14
N ILE A 2 -3.35 19.34 1.03
CA ILE A 2 -2.20 19.44 1.94
C ILE A 2 -2.06 18.12 2.70
N CYS A 3 -0.91 17.45 2.56
CA CYS A 3 -0.68 16.10 3.07
C CYS A 3 -0.07 16.10 4.48
N ARG A 4 -0.68 15.36 5.40
CA ARG A 4 -0.21 15.11 6.78
C ARG A 4 -0.40 13.65 7.19
N LEU A 5 -0.31 12.71 6.23
CA LEU A 5 -0.66 11.30 6.43
C LEU A 5 0.40 10.48 7.20
N CYS A 6 1.64 10.93 7.22
CA CYS A 6 2.73 10.20 7.88
C CYS A 6 3.49 11.11 8.86
N PRO A 7 4.34 10.56 9.74
CA PRO A 7 5.08 11.33 10.75
C PRO A 7 6.03 12.39 10.20
N ARG A 8 6.34 12.35 8.89
CA ARG A 8 7.12 13.44 8.27
C ARG A 8 6.42 14.79 8.30
N ASP A 9 5.10 14.80 8.41
CA ASP A 9 4.27 15.99 8.54
C ASP A 9 4.68 17.15 7.61
N CYS A 10 5.08 16.79 6.39
CA CYS A 10 5.72 17.72 5.45
C CYS A 10 4.80 18.84 4.96
N GLY A 11 3.48 18.77 5.20
CA GLY A 11 2.53 19.77 4.75
C GLY A 11 2.54 19.99 3.23
N ALA A 12 3.03 19.01 2.49
CA ALA A 12 3.22 19.11 1.05
C ALA A 12 1.88 19.21 0.32
N GLU A 13 1.84 20.02 -0.71
CA GLU A 13 0.72 20.01 -1.64
C GLU A 13 0.82 18.78 -2.54
N ARG A 14 -0.29 18.04 -2.64
CA ARG A 14 -0.46 16.92 -3.57
C ARG A 14 -1.54 17.28 -4.58
N THR A 15 -1.21 17.09 -5.86
CA THR A 15 -2.08 17.30 -7.02
C THR A 15 -2.19 16.00 -7.83
N ALA A 16 -2.99 15.99 -8.89
CA ALA A 16 -3.05 14.85 -9.80
C ALA A 16 -1.71 14.63 -10.56
N ALA A 17 -0.94 15.68 -10.77
CA ALA A 17 0.35 15.60 -11.47
C ALA A 17 1.49 15.09 -10.57
N GLY A 18 1.38 15.24 -9.25
CA GLY A 18 2.42 14.85 -8.31
C GLY A 18 2.30 15.56 -6.96
N GLY A 19 3.30 15.37 -6.11
CA GLY A 19 3.38 16.03 -4.81
C GLY A 19 4.79 16.54 -4.52
N SER A 20 4.86 17.67 -3.83
CA SER A 20 6.13 18.31 -3.41
C SER A 20 6.72 17.69 -2.14
N GLY A 21 6.06 16.68 -1.56
CA GLY A 21 6.50 16.05 -0.33
C GLY A 21 7.59 15.01 -0.52
N PHE A 22 8.09 14.48 0.60
CA PHE A 22 9.17 13.49 0.60
C PHE A 22 8.89 12.25 -0.26
N CYS A 23 7.65 11.72 -0.22
CA CYS A 23 7.26 10.58 -1.06
C CYS A 23 7.06 10.95 -2.54
N ALA A 24 6.95 12.24 -2.88
CA ALA A 24 6.73 12.78 -4.22
C ALA A 24 5.44 12.26 -4.94
N MET A 25 4.49 11.69 -4.21
CA MET A 25 3.34 11.03 -4.80
C MET A 25 2.15 11.97 -5.05
N PRO A 26 1.37 11.74 -6.13
CA PRO A 26 0.17 12.51 -6.44
C PRO A 26 -0.98 12.23 -5.45
N VAL A 27 -2.09 12.94 -5.60
CA VAL A 27 -3.39 12.47 -5.07
C VAL A 27 -3.82 11.20 -5.83
N GLY A 28 -4.57 10.32 -5.17
CA GLY A 28 -4.97 9.04 -5.77
C GLY A 28 -4.04 7.89 -5.37
N ILE A 29 -4.01 6.86 -6.16
CA ILE A 29 -3.29 5.61 -5.87
C ILE A 29 -2.35 5.31 -7.03
N ARG A 30 -1.08 5.02 -6.74
CA ARG A 30 -0.13 4.53 -7.74
C ARG A 30 0.38 3.16 -7.36
N VAL A 31 0.04 2.15 -8.17
CA VAL A 31 0.48 0.77 -8.01
C VAL A 31 1.68 0.50 -8.90
N ALA A 32 2.74 -0.01 -8.31
CA ALA A 32 3.96 -0.39 -9.03
C ALA A 32 3.90 -1.83 -9.53
N ARG A 33 3.39 -2.74 -8.69
CA ARG A 33 3.28 -4.16 -8.99
C ARG A 33 2.13 -4.78 -8.21
N ALA A 34 1.45 -5.75 -8.80
CA ALA A 34 0.52 -6.63 -8.11
C ALA A 34 0.72 -8.05 -8.64
N ALA A 35 1.03 -9.01 -7.77
CA ALA A 35 1.29 -10.40 -8.14
C ALA A 35 1.23 -11.30 -6.91
N LEU A 36 1.05 -12.61 -7.12
CA LEU A 36 1.33 -13.59 -6.09
C LEU A 36 2.80 -13.55 -5.69
N HIS A 37 3.06 -13.52 -4.39
CA HIS A 37 4.40 -13.50 -3.80
C HIS A 37 4.54 -14.68 -2.85
N HIS A 38 5.48 -15.59 -3.15
CA HIS A 38 5.67 -16.85 -2.41
C HIS A 38 6.79 -16.76 -1.38
N TRP A 39 7.47 -15.62 -1.27
CA TRP A 39 8.66 -15.41 -0.45
C TRP A 39 8.45 -14.32 0.61
N GLU A 40 7.19 -14.03 0.95
CA GLU A 40 6.89 -13.29 2.17
C GLU A 40 7.11 -14.21 3.38
N GLU A 41 6.99 -13.72 4.60
CA GLU A 41 7.11 -14.57 5.79
C GLU A 41 6.29 -15.87 5.62
N PRO A 42 6.82 -17.05 5.98
CA PRO A 42 6.13 -18.33 5.77
C PRO A 42 4.68 -18.38 6.26
N PRO A 43 4.31 -17.76 7.43
CA PRO A 43 2.91 -17.69 7.87
C PRO A 43 2.03 -16.82 6.97
N ILE A 44 2.61 -15.90 6.21
CA ILE A 44 1.89 -14.99 5.30
C ILE A 44 1.73 -15.63 3.92
N SER A 45 2.82 -16.12 3.33
CA SER A 45 2.82 -16.72 1.99
C SER A 45 2.07 -18.04 1.92
N GLY A 46 2.21 -18.87 2.95
CA GLY A 46 1.66 -20.24 2.92
C GLY A 46 2.08 -21.00 1.67
N THR A 47 1.18 -21.82 1.11
CA THR A 47 1.44 -22.66 -0.07
C THR A 47 1.12 -21.95 -1.39
N ASN A 48 0.13 -21.07 -1.40
CA ASN A 48 -0.37 -20.42 -2.63
C ASN A 48 0.14 -18.99 -2.82
N GLY A 49 0.87 -18.47 -1.83
CA GLY A 49 1.41 -17.11 -1.87
C GLY A 49 0.48 -16.05 -1.31
N SER A 50 1.06 -14.90 -1.05
CA SER A 50 0.39 -13.66 -0.69
C SER A 50 0.04 -12.86 -1.94
N GLY A 51 -1.12 -12.26 -1.99
CA GLY A 51 -1.51 -11.31 -3.03
C GLY A 51 -0.85 -9.95 -2.78
N ALA A 52 0.44 -9.83 -3.10
CA ALA A 52 1.23 -8.65 -2.79
C ALA A 52 0.94 -7.50 -3.76
N VAL A 53 0.60 -6.34 -3.21
CA VAL A 53 0.38 -5.10 -3.96
C VAL A 53 1.37 -4.05 -3.50
N PHE A 54 2.33 -3.74 -4.37
CA PHE A 54 3.38 -2.75 -4.14
C PHE A 54 2.91 -1.38 -4.61
N PHE A 55 2.94 -0.41 -3.70
CA PHE A 55 2.60 0.98 -4.01
C PHE A 55 3.87 1.79 -4.28
N ALA A 56 3.77 2.70 -5.24
CA ALA A 56 4.87 3.60 -5.59
C ALA A 56 5.11 4.66 -4.52
N GLY A 57 6.36 5.12 -4.40
CA GLY A 57 6.76 6.06 -3.37
C GLY A 57 6.90 5.41 -2.00
N CYS A 58 7.53 6.11 -1.07
CA CYS A 58 7.70 5.62 0.29
C CYS A 58 7.93 6.78 1.27
N THR A 59 7.39 6.65 2.48
CA THR A 59 7.59 7.62 3.55
C THR A 59 8.96 7.54 4.20
N LEU A 60 9.67 6.39 4.06
CA LEU A 60 11.00 6.14 4.63
C LEU A 60 12.13 6.33 3.62
N ARG A 61 12.05 5.70 2.44
CA ARG A 61 13.11 5.65 1.42
C ARG A 61 14.44 5.17 2.02
N CYS A 62 14.44 3.97 2.62
CA CYS A 62 15.63 3.37 3.23
C CYS A 62 16.77 3.29 2.20
N CYS A 63 18.00 3.62 2.62
CA CYS A 63 19.17 3.62 1.75
C CYS A 63 19.54 2.24 1.19
N TYR A 64 19.10 1.17 1.87
CA TYR A 64 19.30 -0.22 1.47
C TYR A 64 18.04 -0.86 0.86
N CYS A 65 17.06 -0.06 0.44
CA CYS A 65 15.79 -0.57 -0.09
C CYS A 65 16.01 -1.37 -1.39
N GLN A 66 15.70 -2.66 -1.37
CA GLN A 66 15.74 -3.51 -2.56
C GLN A 66 14.73 -3.09 -3.64
N ASN A 67 13.68 -2.36 -3.26
CA ASN A 67 12.63 -1.85 -4.15
C ASN A 67 12.85 -0.36 -4.49
N HIS A 68 14.09 0.10 -4.69
CA HIS A 68 14.44 1.51 -4.87
C HIS A 68 13.66 2.18 -6.01
N ALA A 69 13.54 1.52 -7.17
CA ALA A 69 12.79 2.04 -8.32
C ALA A 69 11.30 2.32 -7.98
N ILE A 70 10.71 1.52 -7.11
CA ILE A 70 9.34 1.72 -6.63
C ILE A 70 9.31 2.82 -5.56
N SER A 71 10.17 2.71 -4.54
CA SER A 71 10.10 3.52 -3.33
C SER A 71 10.63 4.94 -3.50
N ALA A 72 11.67 5.14 -4.32
CA ALA A 72 12.35 6.42 -4.49
C ALA A 72 12.09 7.07 -5.85
N GLU A 73 12.06 6.29 -6.94
CA GLU A 73 11.85 6.81 -8.29
C GLU A 73 10.37 6.89 -8.67
N GLY A 74 9.48 6.29 -7.86
CA GLY A 74 8.04 6.40 -8.03
C GLY A 74 7.49 5.63 -9.23
N PHE A 75 8.20 4.58 -9.68
CA PHE A 75 7.73 3.73 -10.76
C PHE A 75 6.37 3.12 -10.42
N GLY A 76 5.41 3.21 -11.36
CA GLY A 76 4.07 2.66 -11.19
C GLY A 76 3.05 3.30 -12.11
N ARG A 77 1.80 2.84 -12.00
CA ARG A 77 0.64 3.35 -12.75
C ARG A 77 -0.43 3.83 -11.80
N ASP A 78 -1.06 4.93 -12.16
CA ASP A 78 -2.19 5.46 -11.41
C ASP A 78 -3.41 4.59 -11.64
N VAL A 79 -4.12 4.26 -10.54
CA VAL A 79 -5.32 3.44 -10.56
C VAL A 79 -6.43 4.08 -9.73
N THR A 80 -7.68 3.80 -10.10
CA THR A 80 -8.84 4.17 -9.28
C THR A 80 -9.05 3.19 -8.13
N PRO A 81 -9.80 3.56 -7.07
CA PRO A 81 -10.18 2.61 -6.02
C PRO A 81 -10.90 1.37 -6.56
N GLN A 82 -11.76 1.53 -7.59
CA GLN A 82 -12.45 0.42 -8.24
C GLN A 82 -11.47 -0.53 -8.95
N ARG A 83 -10.47 0.02 -9.64
CA ARG A 83 -9.44 -0.80 -10.28
C ARG A 83 -8.57 -1.51 -9.24
N LEU A 84 -8.24 -0.85 -8.13
CA LEU A 84 -7.52 -1.47 -7.02
C LEU A 84 -8.32 -2.63 -6.43
N ARG A 85 -9.62 -2.45 -6.23
CA ARG A 85 -10.52 -3.54 -5.78
C ARG A 85 -10.50 -4.73 -6.74
N ALA A 86 -10.61 -4.48 -8.04
CA ALA A 86 -10.52 -5.53 -9.06
C ALA A 86 -9.17 -6.26 -9.03
N ILE A 87 -8.06 -5.56 -8.78
CA ILE A 87 -6.72 -6.18 -8.60
C ILE A 87 -6.73 -7.14 -7.39
N PHE A 88 -7.32 -6.75 -6.27
CA PHE A 88 -7.46 -7.64 -5.12
C PHE A 88 -8.25 -8.91 -5.46
N GLU A 89 -9.38 -8.75 -6.13
CA GLU A 89 -10.24 -9.86 -6.55
C GLU A 89 -9.53 -10.79 -7.55
N GLU A 90 -8.76 -10.24 -8.50
CA GLU A 90 -7.93 -10.98 -9.44
C GLU A 90 -6.87 -11.84 -8.72
N LEU A 91 -6.22 -11.30 -7.68
CA LEU A 91 -5.22 -12.01 -6.88
C LEU A 91 -5.87 -13.12 -6.04
N ILE A 92 -7.03 -12.83 -5.45
CA ILE A 92 -7.82 -13.82 -4.68
C ILE A 92 -8.26 -14.96 -5.60
N ALA A 93 -8.73 -14.65 -6.81
CA ALA A 93 -9.12 -15.66 -7.81
C ALA A 93 -7.94 -16.54 -8.27
N GLN A 94 -6.71 -16.03 -8.19
CA GLN A 94 -5.48 -16.81 -8.43
C GLN A 94 -5.08 -17.67 -7.23
N GLY A 95 -5.80 -17.61 -6.11
CA GLY A 95 -5.58 -18.42 -4.93
C GLY A 95 -4.77 -17.75 -3.82
N ALA A 96 -4.59 -16.42 -3.85
CA ALA A 96 -3.91 -15.70 -2.78
C ALA A 96 -4.54 -15.98 -1.41
N HIS A 97 -3.72 -16.33 -0.40
CA HIS A 97 -4.19 -16.57 0.96
C HIS A 97 -4.63 -15.29 1.68
N ASN A 98 -4.09 -14.16 1.27
CA ASN A 98 -4.34 -12.83 1.83
C ASN A 98 -4.05 -11.76 0.77
N ILE A 99 -4.37 -10.52 1.07
CA ILE A 99 -3.90 -9.34 0.32
C ILE A 99 -2.91 -8.58 1.18
N ASP A 100 -1.72 -8.35 0.66
CA ASP A 100 -0.64 -7.66 1.35
C ASP A 100 -0.36 -6.29 0.71
N LEU A 101 -0.49 -5.22 1.51
CA LEU A 101 -0.32 -3.83 1.07
C LEU A 101 1.08 -3.32 1.41
N ILE A 102 1.96 -3.18 0.41
CA ILE A 102 3.40 -2.85 0.56
C ILE A 102 3.74 -1.54 -0.16
N THR A 103 4.02 -0.43 0.45
CA THR A 103 3.56 0.15 1.71
C THR A 103 2.49 1.17 1.40
N ALA A 104 1.33 1.07 2.03
CA ALA A 104 0.13 1.80 1.62
C ALA A 104 -0.10 3.15 2.31
N THR A 105 0.65 3.46 3.37
CA THR A 105 0.42 4.58 4.31
C THR A 105 0.09 5.92 3.64
N HIS A 106 0.86 6.29 2.64
CA HIS A 106 0.72 7.60 1.98
C HIS A 106 -0.39 7.66 0.94
N PHE A 107 -1.06 6.53 0.67
CA PHE A 107 -2.23 6.43 -0.19
C PHE A 107 -3.51 6.02 0.54
N LEU A 108 -3.45 5.80 1.85
CA LEU A 108 -4.53 5.21 2.62
C LEU A 108 -5.91 5.85 2.40
N PRO A 109 -6.07 7.20 2.34
CA PRO A 109 -7.39 7.80 2.11
C PRO A 109 -8.09 7.35 0.82
N TRP A 110 -7.30 7.01 -0.20
CA TRP A 110 -7.82 6.56 -1.49
C TRP A 110 -7.92 5.04 -1.60
N ILE A 111 -7.19 4.31 -0.75
CA ILE A 111 -7.23 2.85 -0.69
C ILE A 111 -8.47 2.37 0.08
N LEU A 112 -8.87 3.05 1.14
CA LEU A 112 -9.98 2.66 2.01
C LEU A 112 -11.26 2.27 1.23
N PRO A 113 -11.71 3.02 0.20
CA PRO A 113 -12.90 2.62 -0.56
C PRO A 113 -12.74 1.28 -1.31
N ALA A 114 -11.51 0.85 -1.61
CA ALA A 114 -11.25 -0.44 -2.23
C ALA A 114 -11.27 -1.61 -1.22
N LEU A 115 -11.20 -1.33 0.06
CA LEU A 115 -11.27 -2.32 1.13
C LEU A 115 -12.70 -2.59 1.61
N GLU A 116 -13.67 -1.83 1.13
CA GLU A 116 -15.08 -1.97 1.45
C GLU A 116 -15.91 -2.45 0.25
N PRO A 117 -16.75 -3.50 0.41
CA PRO A 117 -16.91 -4.32 1.60
C PRO A 117 -15.63 -5.11 1.92
N LYS A 118 -15.47 -5.54 3.19
CA LYS A 118 -14.29 -6.29 3.66
C LYS A 118 -13.97 -7.44 2.70
N LEU A 119 -12.69 -7.67 2.47
CA LEU A 119 -12.20 -8.74 1.60
C LEU A 119 -12.54 -10.12 2.22
N PRO A 120 -12.77 -11.16 1.38
CA PRO A 120 -13.04 -12.51 1.87
C PRO A 120 -11.79 -13.23 2.40
N VAL A 121 -10.61 -12.63 2.26
CA VAL A 121 -9.32 -13.10 2.76
C VAL A 121 -8.72 -12.07 3.71
N PRO A 122 -7.80 -12.46 4.61
CA PRO A 122 -7.13 -11.52 5.50
C PRO A 122 -6.42 -10.39 4.74
N LEU A 123 -6.46 -9.19 5.31
CA LEU A 123 -5.68 -8.04 4.87
C LEU A 123 -4.40 -7.92 5.72
N VAL A 124 -3.26 -8.00 5.07
CA VAL A 124 -1.94 -7.73 5.66
C VAL A 124 -1.57 -6.28 5.39
N TYR A 125 -1.20 -5.56 6.44
CA TYR A 125 -0.65 -4.22 6.32
C TYR A 125 0.85 -4.26 6.60
N ASN A 126 1.62 -4.30 5.51
CA ASN A 126 3.08 -4.37 5.51
C ASN A 126 3.65 -2.94 5.41
N CYS A 127 4.31 -2.52 6.46
CA CYS A 127 4.73 -1.13 6.60
C CYS A 127 6.16 -1.01 7.16
N GLY A 128 6.66 0.19 7.26
CA GLY A 128 8.01 0.44 7.78
C GLY A 128 8.07 0.77 9.27
N GLY A 129 6.96 0.64 10.01
CA GLY A 129 6.88 1.04 11.42
C GLY A 129 6.94 2.56 11.64
N TYR A 130 6.84 3.35 10.57
CA TYR A 130 6.89 4.81 10.61
C TYR A 130 5.56 5.42 10.16
N GLU A 131 4.53 5.20 10.98
CA GLU A 131 3.16 5.61 10.72
C GLU A 131 2.61 6.50 11.84
N ARG A 132 1.65 7.36 11.50
CA ARG A 132 0.85 8.09 12.48
C ARG A 132 -0.21 7.18 13.07
N VAL A 133 -0.44 7.25 14.38
CA VAL A 133 -1.49 6.51 15.08
C VAL A 133 -2.86 6.81 14.47
N GLU A 134 -3.14 8.07 14.15
CA GLU A 134 -4.42 8.49 13.54
C GLU A 134 -4.62 7.87 12.15
N THR A 135 -3.54 7.65 11.41
CA THR A 135 -3.58 6.99 10.11
C THR A 135 -3.85 5.50 10.28
N LEU A 136 -3.17 4.84 11.23
CA LEU A 136 -3.37 3.42 11.52
C LEU A 136 -4.78 3.11 12.03
N ARG A 137 -5.35 3.98 12.87
CA ARG A 137 -6.73 3.81 13.38
C ARG A 137 -7.77 3.68 12.27
N ARG A 138 -7.50 4.22 11.08
CA ARG A 138 -8.39 4.09 9.93
C ARG A 138 -8.43 2.68 9.34
N LEU A 139 -7.51 1.82 9.75
CA LEU A 139 -7.45 0.41 9.38
C LEU A 139 -8.03 -0.51 10.45
N GLU A 140 -8.51 0.02 11.57
CA GLU A 140 -9.17 -0.77 12.61
C GLU A 140 -10.39 -1.50 12.01
N GLY A 141 -10.46 -2.82 12.25
CA GLY A 141 -11.48 -3.69 11.67
C GLY A 141 -11.27 -4.08 10.20
N LEU A 142 -10.33 -3.45 9.48
CA LEU A 142 -9.99 -3.77 8.10
C LEU A 142 -8.71 -4.61 8.01
N ALA A 143 -7.63 -4.17 8.66
CA ALA A 143 -6.38 -4.94 8.70
C ALA A 143 -6.48 -6.07 9.72
N ASP A 144 -6.16 -7.27 9.28
CA ASP A 144 -6.18 -8.48 10.11
C ASP A 144 -4.78 -8.85 10.60
N ILE A 145 -3.74 -8.51 9.83
CA ILE A 145 -2.34 -8.81 10.13
C ILE A 145 -1.50 -7.54 9.97
N TRP A 146 -0.66 -7.27 10.95
CA TRP A 146 0.28 -6.15 10.93
C TRP A 146 1.69 -6.68 10.82
N LEU A 147 2.43 -6.23 9.79
CA LEU A 147 3.80 -6.63 9.49
C LEU A 147 4.68 -5.36 9.41
N PRO A 148 5.18 -4.86 10.57
CA PRO A 148 6.01 -3.66 10.64
C PRO A 148 7.50 -3.96 10.36
#